data_d2e4bed86f131a3e3738ce8f7b31e03a
#
_entry.id   d2e4bed86f131a3e3738ce8f7b31e03a
#
_cell.length_a   1.000
_cell.length_b   1.000
_cell.length_c   1.000
_cell.angle_alpha   90.00
_cell.angle_beta   90.00
_cell.angle_gamma   90.00
#
_symmetry.space_group_name_H-M   'P 1'
#
loop_
_entity.id
_entity.type
_entity.pdbx_description
1 polymer ?
#
loop_
_entity_poly.entity_id
_entity_poly.type
_entity_poly.pdbx_seq_one_letter_code
_entity_poly.pdbx_strand_id
1 'polypeptide(L)'
;MKFRYARDAFGYLIQKYEIKKVFMPYYLCDVMRHTAITHGAKPVFYHIGDDFMPVQEFPRDAYVLYPNYFGICAKNVEKLAKLYPKLIVDNAHAYFEKPSGFACFNSAKKFLPVKEGANLWIKDVCEECLSSEKPDFLRREMFLKYHKKFPDNELNIDISDSCIPFCYPYLAPSVEIADRLVEKLTADGKTIYRYWNNLPKSYNEYKFYSRLVPVPLKCREVL
;
A
#
# COMPACT_ATOMS: atom_id res chain seq x y z
N MET A 1 0.49 -14.70 -12.50
CA MET A 1 -0.50 -14.36 -13.56
C MET A 1 -0.46 -12.88 -13.82
N LYS A 2 -0.67 -12.43 -15.08
CA LYS A 2 -0.63 -11.01 -15.47
C LYS A 2 -2.04 -10.45 -15.66
N PHE A 3 -2.26 -9.22 -15.22
CA PHE A 3 -3.52 -8.49 -15.35
C PHE A 3 -3.25 -7.05 -15.82
N ARG A 4 -4.29 -6.41 -16.33
CA ARG A 4 -4.22 -5.00 -16.75
C ARG A 4 -4.04 -4.09 -15.54
N TYR A 5 -4.80 -4.31 -14.47
CA TYR A 5 -4.75 -3.51 -13.24
C TYR A 5 -4.81 -4.40 -11.99
N ALA A 6 -4.32 -3.90 -10.87
CA ALA A 6 -4.37 -4.56 -9.57
C ALA A 6 -5.80 -4.93 -9.13
N ARG A 7 -6.79 -4.07 -9.43
CA ARG A 7 -8.21 -4.34 -9.17
C ARG A 7 -8.73 -5.57 -9.94
N ASP A 8 -8.26 -5.79 -11.17
CA ASP A 8 -8.69 -6.94 -11.98
C ASP A 8 -8.14 -8.24 -11.38
N ALA A 9 -6.90 -8.20 -10.86
CA ALA A 9 -6.31 -9.30 -10.12
C ALA A 9 -7.09 -9.62 -8.83
N PHE A 10 -7.52 -8.60 -8.10
CA PHE A 10 -8.33 -8.78 -6.90
C PHE A 10 -9.74 -9.30 -7.23
N GLY A 11 -10.38 -8.77 -8.27
CA GLY A 11 -11.68 -9.28 -8.75
C GLY A 11 -11.62 -10.74 -9.16
N TYR A 12 -10.55 -11.14 -9.87
CA TYR A 12 -10.30 -12.53 -10.22
C TYR A 12 -10.20 -13.43 -8.98
N LEU A 13 -9.48 -13.00 -7.93
CA LEU A 13 -9.39 -13.76 -6.68
C LEU A 13 -10.77 -13.98 -6.06
N ILE A 14 -11.59 -12.93 -5.99
CA ILE A 14 -12.94 -13.01 -5.43
C ILE A 14 -13.79 -14.04 -6.16
N GLN A 15 -13.77 -14.03 -7.49
CA GLN A 15 -14.53 -14.96 -8.30
C GLN A 15 -13.97 -16.38 -8.21
N LYS A 16 -12.64 -16.54 -8.36
CA LYS A 16 -11.99 -17.86 -8.37
C LYS A 16 -12.19 -18.64 -7.06
N TYR A 17 -12.17 -17.93 -5.92
CA TYR A 17 -12.30 -18.55 -4.60
C TYR A 17 -13.67 -18.31 -3.95
N GLU A 18 -14.64 -17.83 -4.74
CA GLU A 18 -16.01 -17.55 -4.30
C GLU A 18 -16.07 -16.76 -2.98
N ILE A 19 -15.21 -15.75 -2.85
CA ILE A 19 -15.08 -14.98 -1.61
C ILE A 19 -16.35 -14.18 -1.36
N LYS A 20 -17.17 -14.61 -0.40
CA LYS A 20 -18.43 -13.94 -0.05
C LYS A 20 -18.26 -12.80 0.92
N LYS A 21 -17.18 -12.80 1.72
CA LYS A 21 -16.85 -11.78 2.70
C LYS A 21 -15.35 -11.55 2.75
N VAL A 22 -14.92 -10.27 2.73
CA VAL A 22 -13.51 -9.88 2.84
C VAL A 22 -13.37 -8.74 3.84
N PHE A 23 -12.45 -8.88 4.79
CA PHE A 23 -12.08 -7.81 5.71
C PHE A 23 -11.12 -6.86 5.00
N MET A 24 -11.41 -5.55 5.09
CA MET A 24 -10.67 -4.49 4.39
C MET A 24 -10.46 -3.30 5.32
N PRO A 25 -9.32 -2.60 5.29
CA PRO A 25 -9.16 -1.40 6.12
C PRO A 25 -10.04 -0.26 5.64
N TYR A 26 -10.43 0.63 6.56
CA TYR A 26 -11.08 1.89 6.20
C TYR A 26 -10.15 2.78 5.37
N TYR A 27 -8.86 2.84 5.73
CA TYR A 27 -7.85 3.58 4.98
C TYR A 27 -7.37 2.78 3.77
N LEU A 28 -8.14 2.84 2.68
CA LEU A 28 -7.93 2.07 1.46
C LEU A 28 -8.47 2.82 0.23
N CYS A 29 -7.91 2.52 -0.93
CA CYS A 29 -8.40 3.00 -2.21
C CYS A 29 -9.83 2.51 -2.48
N ASP A 30 -10.76 3.41 -2.77
CA ASP A 30 -12.18 3.09 -3.05
C ASP A 30 -12.36 2.09 -4.20
N VAL A 31 -11.43 2.09 -5.15
CA VAL A 31 -11.46 1.12 -6.25
C VAL A 31 -11.44 -0.32 -5.72
N MET A 32 -10.72 -0.62 -4.62
CA MET A 32 -10.69 -1.97 -4.04
C MET A 32 -12.01 -2.32 -3.38
N ARG A 33 -12.62 -1.35 -2.67
CA ARG A 33 -13.97 -1.49 -2.10
C ARG A 33 -15.00 -1.78 -3.18
N HIS A 34 -14.99 -0.97 -4.23
CA HIS A 34 -15.90 -1.14 -5.37
C HIS A 34 -15.69 -2.50 -6.04
N THR A 35 -14.44 -2.90 -6.26
CA THR A 35 -14.13 -4.22 -6.84
C THR A 35 -14.67 -5.36 -5.98
N ALA A 36 -14.55 -5.30 -4.66
CA ALA A 36 -15.13 -6.33 -3.79
C ALA A 36 -16.64 -6.48 -4.03
N ILE A 37 -17.37 -5.38 -4.02
CA ILE A 37 -18.84 -5.36 -4.18
C ILE A 37 -19.24 -5.86 -5.58
N THR A 38 -18.62 -5.35 -6.63
CA THR A 38 -18.97 -5.70 -8.02
C THR A 38 -18.67 -7.15 -8.39
N HIS A 39 -17.74 -7.79 -7.65
CA HIS A 39 -17.44 -9.23 -7.83
C HIS A 39 -18.13 -10.14 -6.80
N GLY A 40 -19.11 -9.61 -6.05
CA GLY A 40 -20.00 -10.38 -5.18
C GLY A 40 -19.48 -10.64 -3.77
N ALA A 41 -18.40 -9.98 -3.33
CA ALA A 41 -17.92 -10.04 -1.97
C ALA A 41 -18.49 -8.89 -1.12
N LYS A 42 -18.94 -9.20 0.10
CA LYS A 42 -19.31 -8.20 1.11
C LYS A 42 -18.06 -7.69 1.82
N PRO A 43 -17.68 -6.40 1.69
CA PRO A 43 -16.60 -5.83 2.48
C PRO A 43 -17.04 -5.68 3.94
N VAL A 44 -16.14 -6.02 4.87
CA VAL A 44 -16.26 -5.74 6.31
C VAL A 44 -15.05 -4.90 6.69
N PHE A 45 -15.29 -3.68 7.17
CA PHE A 45 -14.20 -2.73 7.39
C PHE A 45 -13.57 -2.88 8.76
N TYR A 46 -12.26 -2.65 8.82
CA TYR A 46 -11.49 -2.61 10.06
C TYR A 46 -10.66 -1.33 10.17
N HIS A 47 -10.36 -0.95 11.40
CA HIS A 47 -9.47 0.16 11.74
C HIS A 47 -8.01 -0.29 11.78
N ILE A 48 -7.10 0.66 11.52
CA ILE A 48 -5.66 0.46 11.67
C ILE A 48 -5.08 1.42 12.70
N GLY A 49 -4.02 0.99 13.37
CA GLY A 49 -3.25 1.80 14.30
C GLY A 49 -2.22 2.70 13.61
N ASP A 50 -1.40 3.36 14.41
CA ASP A 50 -0.35 4.28 13.96
C ASP A 50 0.80 3.56 13.26
N ASP A 51 0.96 2.28 13.51
CA ASP A 51 1.89 1.36 12.86
C ASP A 51 1.29 0.68 11.60
N PHE A 52 0.11 1.12 11.16
CA PHE A 52 -0.68 0.52 10.09
C PHE A 52 -1.16 -0.92 10.35
N MET A 53 -0.99 -1.48 11.54
CA MET A 53 -1.56 -2.78 11.89
C MET A 53 -3.07 -2.69 12.14
N PRO A 54 -3.84 -3.76 11.81
CA PRO A 54 -5.23 -3.86 12.26
C PRO A 54 -5.33 -3.72 13.77
N VAL A 55 -6.32 -2.93 14.25
CA VAL A 55 -6.59 -2.74 15.69
C VAL A 55 -7.37 -3.93 16.26
N GLN A 56 -8.06 -4.68 15.41
CA GLN A 56 -8.89 -5.82 15.77
C GLN A 56 -8.33 -7.13 15.25
N GLU A 57 -8.71 -8.23 15.87
CA GLU A 57 -8.47 -9.58 15.37
C GLU A 57 -9.57 -10.01 14.39
N PHE A 58 -9.23 -10.96 13.51
CA PHE A 58 -10.16 -11.57 12.56
C PHE A 58 -10.32 -13.06 12.85
N PRO A 59 -11.44 -13.69 12.43
CA PRO A 59 -11.53 -15.14 12.38
C PRO A 59 -10.35 -15.73 11.58
N ARG A 60 -9.79 -16.83 12.06
CA ARG A 60 -8.58 -17.42 11.46
C ARG A 60 -8.74 -17.81 9.98
N ASP A 61 -9.96 -18.16 9.59
CA ASP A 61 -10.31 -18.54 8.22
C ASP A 61 -10.83 -17.38 7.36
N ALA A 62 -10.79 -16.15 7.89
CA ALA A 62 -11.25 -14.97 7.17
C ALA A 62 -10.32 -14.58 6.03
N TYR A 63 -10.89 -14.18 4.90
CA TYR A 63 -10.14 -13.43 3.90
C TYR A 63 -9.91 -12.01 4.39
N VAL A 64 -8.64 -11.64 4.53
CA VAL A 64 -8.23 -10.31 4.98
C VAL A 64 -7.41 -9.66 3.87
N LEU A 65 -7.86 -8.53 3.35
CA LEU A 65 -7.07 -7.69 2.44
C LEU A 65 -6.24 -6.71 3.27
N TYR A 66 -4.93 -6.75 3.10
CA TYR A 66 -4.00 -5.84 3.78
C TYR A 66 -3.10 -5.13 2.75
N PRO A 67 -3.16 -3.80 2.67
CA PRO A 67 -2.23 -3.01 1.86
C PRO A 67 -0.84 -2.97 2.51
N ASN A 68 0.21 -3.22 1.74
CA ASN A 68 1.56 -2.87 2.13
C ASN A 68 1.73 -1.36 1.96
N TYR A 69 1.28 -0.60 2.98
CA TYR A 69 1.19 0.86 2.93
C TYR A 69 2.53 1.48 2.56
N PHE A 70 2.52 2.31 1.52
CA PHE A 70 3.68 3.04 0.99
C PHE A 70 4.91 2.17 0.65
N GLY A 71 4.74 0.85 0.68
CA GLY A 71 5.81 -0.14 0.47
C GLY A 71 6.76 -0.26 1.67
N ILE A 72 6.35 0.12 2.87
CA ILE A 72 7.17 0.11 4.10
C ILE A 72 6.65 -0.86 5.16
N CYS A 73 5.55 -1.57 4.92
CA CYS A 73 4.90 -2.42 5.91
C CYS A 73 5.20 -3.92 5.72
N ALA A 74 6.35 -4.29 5.14
CA ALA A 74 6.71 -5.70 4.92
C ALA A 74 6.70 -6.52 6.23
N LYS A 75 7.20 -5.97 7.34
CA LYS A 75 7.17 -6.62 8.66
C LYS A 75 5.74 -6.89 9.16
N ASN A 76 4.81 -5.99 8.86
CA ASN A 76 3.39 -6.19 9.19
C ASN A 76 2.79 -7.31 8.34
N VAL A 77 3.10 -7.32 7.04
CA VAL A 77 2.68 -8.39 6.12
C VAL A 77 3.15 -9.75 6.63
N GLU A 78 4.41 -9.87 7.04
CA GLU A 78 4.98 -11.12 7.59
C GLU A 78 4.24 -11.58 8.86
N LYS A 79 3.95 -10.65 9.79
CA LYS A 79 3.19 -10.96 11.01
C LYS A 79 1.78 -11.44 10.68
N LEU A 80 1.08 -10.71 9.81
CA LEU A 80 -0.31 -11.03 9.44
C LEU A 80 -0.40 -12.34 8.64
N ALA A 81 0.58 -12.64 7.78
CA ALA A 81 0.62 -13.89 7.02
C ALA A 81 0.77 -15.14 7.93
N LYS A 82 1.44 -15.00 9.08
CA LYS A 82 1.52 -16.07 10.09
C LYS A 82 0.21 -16.27 10.85
N LEU A 83 -0.55 -15.20 11.08
CA LEU A 83 -1.80 -15.23 11.84
C LEU A 83 -3.00 -15.65 10.97
N TYR A 84 -3.05 -15.19 9.71
CA TYR A 84 -4.21 -15.32 8.83
C TYR A 84 -3.84 -16.08 7.54
N PRO A 85 -4.14 -17.40 7.48
CA PRO A 85 -3.80 -18.22 6.32
C PRO A 85 -4.42 -17.76 4.99
N LYS A 86 -5.49 -16.95 5.04
CA LYS A 86 -6.17 -16.37 3.86
C LYS A 86 -5.89 -14.88 3.69
N LEU A 87 -4.69 -14.41 4.12
CA LEU A 87 -4.27 -13.04 3.90
C LEU A 87 -4.07 -12.76 2.41
N ILE A 88 -4.72 -11.72 1.91
CA ILE A 88 -4.52 -11.16 0.56
C ILE A 88 -3.70 -9.87 0.72
N VAL A 89 -2.53 -9.80 0.10
CA VAL A 89 -1.63 -8.64 0.22
C VAL A 89 -1.78 -7.75 -1.01
N ASP A 90 -2.12 -6.48 -0.79
CA ASP A 90 -2.07 -5.45 -1.83
C ASP A 90 -0.68 -4.80 -1.84
N ASN A 91 0.20 -5.31 -2.72
CA ASN A 91 1.54 -4.76 -2.97
C ASN A 91 1.55 -3.67 -4.06
N ALA A 92 0.43 -2.97 -4.29
CA ALA A 92 0.42 -1.89 -5.27
C ALA A 92 1.43 -0.77 -4.95
N HIS A 93 1.80 -0.60 -3.68
CA HIS A 93 2.87 0.30 -3.22
C HIS A 93 4.20 -0.41 -2.92
N ALA A 94 4.32 -1.70 -3.27
CA ALA A 94 5.48 -2.54 -2.94
C ALA A 94 5.79 -3.50 -4.10
N TYR A 95 5.98 -2.96 -5.30
CA TYR A 95 6.08 -3.73 -6.55
C TYR A 95 7.19 -4.78 -6.53
N PHE A 96 8.31 -4.49 -5.87
CA PHE A 96 9.50 -5.36 -5.81
C PHE A 96 9.51 -6.31 -4.61
N GLU A 97 8.50 -6.23 -3.74
CA GLU A 97 8.41 -7.15 -2.60
C GLU A 97 8.11 -8.58 -3.04
N LYS A 98 8.69 -9.55 -2.32
CA LYS A 98 8.43 -10.96 -2.55
C LYS A 98 6.96 -11.29 -2.27
N PRO A 99 6.40 -12.25 -3.02
CA PRO A 99 5.06 -12.73 -2.76
C PRO A 99 4.91 -13.24 -1.32
N SER A 100 3.77 -12.92 -0.68
CA SER A 100 3.46 -13.33 0.69
C SER A 100 1.96 -13.50 0.89
N GLY A 101 1.56 -14.18 1.96
CA GLY A 101 0.18 -14.47 2.29
C GLY A 101 -0.41 -15.62 1.47
N PHE A 102 -1.73 -15.69 1.42
CA PHE A 102 -2.47 -16.59 0.54
C PHE A 102 -2.36 -16.18 -0.93
N ALA A 103 -2.46 -14.89 -1.17
CA ALA A 103 -2.27 -14.29 -2.48
C ALA A 103 -1.72 -12.86 -2.33
N CYS A 104 -0.99 -12.39 -3.33
CA CYS A 104 -0.64 -10.99 -3.41
C CYS A 104 -0.72 -10.49 -4.86
N PHE A 105 -1.00 -9.21 -5.03
CA PHE A 105 -0.99 -8.54 -6.32
C PHE A 105 -0.27 -7.19 -6.21
N ASN A 106 0.27 -6.71 -7.34
CA ASN A 106 1.01 -5.46 -7.39
C ASN A 106 0.51 -4.53 -8.52
N SER A 107 1.18 -3.39 -8.71
CA SER A 107 0.86 -2.43 -9.77
C SER A 107 2.14 -1.86 -10.38
N ALA A 108 2.45 -2.27 -11.61
CA ALA A 108 3.67 -1.87 -12.31
C ALA A 108 3.75 -0.36 -12.57
N LYS A 109 2.64 0.27 -12.98
CA LYS A 109 2.60 1.70 -13.33
C LYS A 109 3.01 2.67 -12.20
N LYS A 110 3.04 2.21 -10.96
CA LYS A 110 3.47 3.02 -9.81
C LYS A 110 4.99 3.08 -9.68
N PHE A 111 5.70 2.15 -10.29
CA PHE A 111 7.15 2.01 -10.20
C PHE A 111 7.85 2.11 -11.56
N LEU A 112 7.21 1.62 -12.61
CA LEU A 112 7.75 1.52 -13.96
C LEU A 112 7.09 2.54 -14.89
N PRO A 113 7.75 2.95 -15.99
CA PRO A 113 7.21 3.87 -16.98
C PRO A 113 6.21 3.20 -17.94
N VAL A 114 5.22 2.52 -17.37
CA VAL A 114 4.18 1.81 -18.12
C VAL A 114 2.78 2.35 -17.77
N LYS A 115 1.85 2.29 -18.73
CA LYS A 115 0.48 2.78 -18.53
C LYS A 115 -0.37 1.85 -17.66
N GLU A 116 -0.09 0.56 -17.69
CA GLU A 116 -0.84 -0.50 -17.02
C GLU A 116 0.08 -1.69 -16.70
N GLY A 117 -0.44 -2.67 -15.98
CA GLY A 117 0.26 -3.88 -15.61
C GLY A 117 0.13 -4.19 -14.12
N ALA A 118 -0.28 -5.40 -13.83
CA ALA A 118 -0.33 -5.97 -12.50
C ALA A 118 0.04 -7.45 -12.57
N ASN A 119 0.73 -7.93 -11.54
CA ASN A 119 0.98 -9.34 -11.36
C ASN A 119 0.15 -9.85 -10.18
N LEU A 120 -0.39 -11.05 -10.32
CA LEU A 120 -1.03 -11.79 -9.25
C LEU A 120 -0.24 -13.06 -8.99
N TRP A 121 0.12 -13.28 -7.76
CA TRP A 121 0.63 -14.52 -7.25
C TRP A 121 -0.38 -15.14 -6.28
N ILE A 122 -0.51 -16.46 -6.30
CA ILE A 122 -1.37 -17.23 -5.40
C ILE A 122 -0.54 -18.40 -4.89
N LYS A 123 -0.52 -18.60 -3.58
CA LYS A 123 0.20 -19.67 -2.92
C LYS A 123 -0.23 -21.03 -3.48
N ASP A 124 0.71 -21.93 -3.68
CA ASP A 124 0.50 -23.29 -4.19
C ASP A 124 -0.12 -23.39 -5.62
N VAL A 125 -0.28 -22.25 -6.31
CA VAL A 125 -0.83 -22.19 -7.68
C VAL A 125 0.16 -21.58 -8.67
N CYS A 126 0.91 -20.57 -8.22
CA CYS A 126 1.89 -19.89 -9.07
C CYS A 126 3.30 -20.19 -8.58
N GLU A 127 4.21 -20.50 -9.51
CA GLU A 127 5.64 -20.40 -9.22
C GLU A 127 5.98 -18.95 -8.81
N GLU A 128 7.01 -18.76 -7.99
CA GLU A 128 7.45 -17.42 -7.57
C GLU A 128 7.77 -16.57 -8.79
N CYS A 129 6.85 -15.69 -9.14
CA CYS A 129 7.06 -14.73 -10.20
C CYS A 129 7.69 -13.47 -9.58
N LEU A 130 8.98 -13.52 -9.36
CA LEU A 130 9.74 -12.29 -9.10
C LEU A 130 9.65 -11.41 -10.35
N SER A 131 9.49 -10.11 -10.17
CA SER A 131 9.56 -9.21 -11.31
C SER A 131 10.93 -9.36 -11.97
N SER A 132 10.97 -9.48 -13.29
CA SER A 132 12.23 -9.47 -14.07
C SER A 132 12.93 -8.11 -14.01
N GLU A 133 12.26 -7.10 -13.50
CA GLU A 133 12.73 -5.73 -13.39
C GLU A 133 13.69 -5.57 -12.22
N LYS A 134 14.78 -4.84 -12.44
CA LYS A 134 15.74 -4.52 -11.39
C LYS A 134 15.14 -3.53 -10.40
N PRO A 135 15.28 -3.76 -9.08
CA PRO A 135 14.86 -2.81 -8.06
C PRO A 135 15.56 -1.46 -8.21
N ASP A 136 14.78 -0.39 -8.09
CA ASP A 136 15.30 0.99 -8.10
C ASP A 136 15.79 1.37 -6.69
N PHE A 137 17.03 1.02 -6.38
CA PHE A 137 17.65 1.30 -5.08
C PHE A 137 17.81 2.81 -4.79
N LEU A 138 17.78 3.68 -5.80
CA LEU A 138 17.79 5.14 -5.59
C LEU A 138 16.60 5.59 -4.75
N ARG A 139 15.45 4.91 -4.87
CA ARG A 139 14.28 5.17 -4.01
C ARG A 139 14.61 4.98 -2.54
N ARG A 140 15.31 3.91 -2.19
CA ARG A 140 15.71 3.63 -0.81
C ARG A 140 16.71 4.68 -0.29
N GLU A 141 17.69 5.06 -1.10
CA GLU A 141 18.64 6.11 -0.72
C GLU A 141 17.94 7.45 -0.48
N MET A 142 17.03 7.84 -1.36
CA MET A 142 16.23 9.06 -1.18
C MET A 142 15.34 8.98 0.05
N PHE A 143 14.74 7.82 0.31
CA PHE A 143 13.94 7.60 1.51
C PHE A 143 14.77 7.86 2.78
N LEU A 144 15.95 7.29 2.88
CA LEU A 144 16.86 7.47 4.02
C LEU A 144 17.31 8.94 4.17
N LYS A 145 17.52 9.67 3.06
CA LYS A 145 17.78 11.12 3.09
C LYS A 145 16.60 11.90 3.67
N TYR A 146 15.37 11.58 3.23
CA TYR A 146 14.17 12.22 3.80
C TYR A 146 13.95 11.85 5.26
N HIS A 147 14.24 10.60 5.64
CA HIS A 147 14.11 10.17 7.03
C HIS A 147 15.00 10.98 7.96
N LYS A 148 16.22 11.33 7.54
CA LYS A 148 17.11 12.24 8.27
C LYS A 148 16.63 13.70 8.24
N LYS A 149 15.96 14.12 7.16
CA LYS A 149 15.51 15.50 6.96
C LYS A 149 14.25 15.85 7.76
N PHE A 150 13.42 14.85 8.08
CA PHE A 150 12.16 14.99 8.79
C PHE A 150 12.22 14.25 10.14
N PRO A 151 12.99 14.77 11.12
CA PRO A 151 13.13 14.13 12.44
C PRO A 151 11.85 14.20 13.29
N ASP A 152 10.92 15.07 12.88
CA ASP A 152 9.59 15.29 13.49
C ASP A 152 8.49 14.42 12.86
N ASN A 153 8.86 13.46 12.02
CA ASN A 153 7.88 12.52 11.47
C ASN A 153 7.25 11.67 12.58
N GLU A 154 5.94 11.79 12.75
CA GLU A 154 5.22 11.02 13.78
C GLU A 154 5.06 9.53 13.47
N LEU A 155 5.40 9.08 12.26
CA LEU A 155 5.45 7.66 11.95
C LEU A 155 6.74 7.03 12.45
N ASN A 156 6.62 5.95 13.22
CA ASN A 156 7.76 5.09 13.52
C ASN A 156 8.03 4.18 12.32
N ILE A 157 9.02 4.56 11.51
CA ILE A 157 9.37 3.87 10.27
C ILE A 157 10.61 3.01 10.47
N ASP A 158 10.45 1.70 10.24
CA ASP A 158 11.54 0.74 10.24
C ASP A 158 11.45 -0.12 8.97
N ILE A 159 12.29 0.17 7.99
CA ILE A 159 12.35 -0.55 6.70
C ILE A 159 13.53 -1.50 6.64
N SER A 160 13.34 -2.66 5.99
CA SER A 160 14.43 -3.63 5.73
C SER A 160 15.41 -3.10 4.66
N ASP A 161 16.59 -3.74 4.59
CA ASP A 161 17.61 -3.37 3.60
C ASP A 161 17.17 -3.64 2.15
N SER A 162 16.29 -4.59 1.93
CA SER A 162 15.73 -4.91 0.62
C SER A 162 14.51 -4.07 0.23
N CYS A 163 13.98 -3.27 1.14
CA CYS A 163 12.77 -2.48 0.91
C CYS A 163 12.98 -1.42 -0.16
N ILE A 164 12.09 -1.38 -1.17
CA ILE A 164 12.02 -0.35 -2.20
C ILE A 164 10.70 0.42 -2.02
N PRO A 165 10.70 1.50 -1.22
CA PRO A 165 9.47 2.20 -0.87
C PRO A 165 8.86 2.95 -2.05
N PHE A 166 7.53 3.11 -2.00
CA PHE A 166 6.78 3.87 -3.00
C PHE A 166 6.99 5.38 -2.89
N CYS A 167 6.94 5.89 -1.67
CA CYS A 167 7.18 7.28 -1.31
C CYS A 167 7.77 7.34 0.10
N TYR A 168 8.21 8.53 0.55
CA TYR A 168 8.48 8.78 1.95
C TYR A 168 7.19 9.31 2.61
N PRO A 169 6.54 8.54 3.49
CA PRO A 169 5.33 8.99 4.16
C PRO A 169 5.72 9.87 5.36
N TYR A 170 5.52 11.15 5.24
CA TYR A 170 5.73 12.11 6.33
C TYR A 170 4.40 12.42 7.01
N LEU A 171 4.20 11.93 8.22
CA LEU A 171 3.08 12.31 9.07
C LEU A 171 3.45 13.56 9.85
N ALA A 172 2.99 14.70 9.38
CA ALA A 172 3.29 15.99 9.99
C ALA A 172 2.61 16.15 11.36
N PRO A 173 3.21 16.90 12.30
CA PRO A 173 2.63 17.21 13.61
C PRO A 173 1.28 17.95 13.53
N SER A 174 1.03 18.71 12.46
CA SER A 174 -0.25 19.38 12.23
C SER A 174 -0.66 19.43 10.76
N VAL A 175 -1.94 19.76 10.52
CA VAL A 175 -2.48 19.93 9.14
C VAL A 175 -1.77 21.10 8.46
N GLU A 176 -1.52 22.20 9.16
CA GLU A 176 -0.89 23.42 8.62
C GLU A 176 0.54 23.14 8.17
N ILE A 177 1.29 22.29 8.90
CA ILE A 177 2.65 21.87 8.52
C ILE A 177 2.58 20.99 7.27
N ALA A 178 1.62 20.05 7.23
CA ALA A 178 1.40 19.22 6.07
C ALA A 178 1.03 20.03 4.82
N ASP A 179 0.13 21.00 4.95
CA ASP A 179 -0.31 21.87 3.85
C ASP A 179 0.85 22.70 3.32
N ARG A 180 1.61 23.37 4.17
CA ARG A 180 2.81 24.12 3.78
C ARG A 180 3.83 23.25 3.05
N LEU A 181 4.03 22.00 3.50
CA LEU A 181 4.94 21.09 2.79
C LEU A 181 4.41 20.71 1.42
N VAL A 182 3.10 20.46 1.28
CA VAL A 182 2.47 20.15 -0.03
C VAL A 182 2.62 21.34 -0.97
N GLU A 183 2.33 22.57 -0.51
CA GLU A 183 2.51 23.80 -1.31
C GLU A 183 3.95 23.96 -1.79
N LYS A 184 4.91 23.80 -0.89
CA LYS A 184 6.35 23.88 -1.23
C LYS A 184 6.74 22.82 -2.26
N LEU A 185 6.37 21.56 -2.05
CA LEU A 185 6.70 20.48 -2.99
C LEU A 185 6.03 20.68 -4.36
N THR A 186 4.82 21.25 -4.36
CA THR A 186 4.10 21.57 -5.60
C THR A 186 4.79 22.72 -6.34
N ALA A 187 5.23 23.76 -5.64
CA ALA A 187 6.02 24.85 -6.21
C ALA A 187 7.37 24.35 -6.79
N ASP A 188 7.96 23.29 -6.18
CA ASP A 188 9.14 22.59 -6.68
C ASP A 188 8.83 21.62 -7.85
N GLY A 189 7.63 21.71 -8.45
CA GLY A 189 7.21 20.90 -9.62
C GLY A 189 6.84 19.44 -9.29
N LYS A 190 6.66 19.07 -8.02
CA LYS A 190 6.26 17.74 -7.64
C LYS A 190 4.74 17.63 -7.55
N THR A 191 4.20 16.52 -8.06
CA THR A 191 2.78 16.22 -7.88
C THR A 191 2.58 15.41 -6.60
N ILE A 192 1.81 15.97 -5.66
CA ILE A 192 1.53 15.35 -4.36
C ILE A 192 0.06 14.93 -4.32
N TYR A 193 -0.19 13.67 -4.04
CA TYR A 193 -1.52 13.13 -3.83
C TYR A 193 -1.67 12.65 -2.40
N ARG A 194 -2.57 13.26 -1.62
CA ARG A 194 -3.01 12.70 -0.34
C ARG A 194 -3.93 11.52 -0.63
N TYR A 195 -3.64 10.38 -0.03
CA TYR A 195 -4.37 9.14 -0.31
C TYR A 195 -5.62 9.01 0.53
N TRP A 196 -6.67 8.53 -0.13
CA TRP A 196 -7.90 7.95 0.42
C TRP A 196 -8.66 8.90 1.36
N ASN A 197 -9.29 9.90 0.75
CA ASN A 197 -9.99 11.00 1.41
C ASN A 197 -11.40 10.67 1.93
N ASN A 198 -11.91 9.46 1.69
CA ASN A 198 -13.29 9.09 2.02
C ASN A 198 -13.46 8.59 3.47
N LEU A 199 -12.72 9.19 4.40
CA LEU A 199 -12.78 8.83 5.82
C LEU A 199 -13.57 9.88 6.60
N PRO A 200 -14.48 9.44 7.52
CA PRO A 200 -15.05 10.34 8.50
C PRO A 200 -13.97 11.00 9.36
N LYS A 201 -14.13 12.28 9.66
CA LYS A 201 -13.17 13.04 10.52
C LYS A 201 -13.04 12.45 11.93
N SER A 202 -14.04 11.70 12.39
CA SER A 202 -14.04 11.02 13.69
C SER A 202 -13.17 9.76 13.73
N TYR A 203 -12.71 9.25 12.59
CA TYR A 203 -11.86 8.05 12.55
C TYR A 203 -10.40 8.42 12.82
N ASN A 204 -9.70 7.57 13.56
CA ASN A 204 -8.28 7.79 13.87
C ASN A 204 -7.42 7.87 12.59
N GLU A 205 -7.78 7.11 11.55
CA GLU A 205 -7.10 7.10 10.26
C GLU A 205 -7.26 8.40 9.46
N TYR A 206 -8.19 9.28 9.84
CA TYR A 206 -8.36 10.58 9.18
C TYR A 206 -7.07 11.43 9.22
N LYS A 207 -6.23 11.25 10.24
CA LYS A 207 -4.92 11.89 10.31
C LYS A 207 -4.00 11.51 9.16
N PHE A 208 -4.08 10.27 8.64
CA PHE A 208 -3.28 9.85 7.48
C PHE A 208 -3.73 10.55 6.20
N TYR A 209 -5.00 10.87 6.06
CA TYR A 209 -5.45 11.73 4.96
C TYR A 209 -5.07 13.20 5.19
N SER A 210 -5.32 13.74 6.37
CA SER A 210 -5.19 15.19 6.63
C SER A 210 -3.74 15.65 6.85
N ARG A 211 -2.87 14.81 7.43
CA ARG A 211 -1.51 15.19 7.84
C ARG A 211 -0.39 14.41 7.17
N LEU A 212 -0.68 13.24 6.56
CA LEU A 212 0.37 12.46 5.91
C LEU A 212 0.64 13.00 4.50
N VAL A 213 1.89 13.42 4.27
CA VAL A 213 2.39 13.89 2.98
C VAL A 213 3.24 12.78 2.35
N PRO A 214 2.78 12.16 1.25
CA PRO A 214 3.57 11.13 0.54
C PRO A 214 4.62 11.80 -0.35
N VAL A 215 5.80 12.07 0.21
CA VAL A 215 6.89 12.74 -0.49
C VAL A 215 7.45 11.83 -1.58
N PRO A 216 7.43 12.24 -2.87
CA PRO A 216 7.88 11.41 -3.98
C PRO A 216 9.37 11.06 -3.91
N LEU A 217 9.70 9.81 -4.25
CA LEU A 217 11.08 9.32 -4.32
C LEU A 217 11.64 9.27 -5.77
N LYS A 218 10.88 9.77 -6.74
CA LYS A 218 11.39 9.90 -8.12
C LYS A 218 12.10 11.23 -8.28
N CYS A 219 13.40 11.20 -8.59
CA CYS A 219 14.01 12.23 -9.39
C CYS A 219 13.55 11.99 -10.82
N ARG A 220 12.61 12.76 -11.32
CA ARG A 220 12.56 13.01 -12.75
C ARG A 220 13.65 14.04 -13.05
N GLU A 221 14.84 13.59 -13.35
CA GLU A 221 15.61 14.28 -14.34
C GLU A 221 14.89 14.02 -15.65
N VAL A 222 14.21 15.03 -16.13
CA VAL A 222 13.73 15.08 -17.50
C VAL A 222 14.99 15.21 -18.35
N LEU A 223 15.39 14.13 -19.00
CA LEU A 223 16.24 14.22 -20.18
C LEU A 223 15.41 14.76 -21.34
#